data_319a8f79feeeb13b5cf887bff587be2c
#
_entry.id   319a8f79feeeb13b5cf887bff587be2c
#
_cell.length_a   1.000
_cell.length_b   1.000
_cell.length_c   1.000
_cell.angle_alpha   90.00
_cell.angle_beta   90.00
_cell.angle_gamma   90.00
#
_symmetry.space_group_name_H-M   'P 1'
#
loop_
_entity.id
_entity.type
_entity.pdbx_description
1 polymer ?
#
loop_
_entity_poly.entity_id
_entity_poly.type
_entity_poly.pdbx_seq_one_letter_code
_entity_poly.pdbx_strand_id
1 'polypeptide(L)'
;MKVGIATGFEALDNRVKLELDKKRIESNIIGYRKFFFDNIEEKFDVVVLSKNLPQESEVKLNDLLYALRKSGIRIIFLSSKDEEDSEDVKKCMDLSVYDLLFDPIDPEQVVEHRKAKYFCRYFRYL
;
A
#
# COMPACT_ATOMS: atom_id res chain seq x y z
N MET A 1 15.91 3.12 0.51
CA MET A 1 14.52 2.63 0.47
C MET A 1 13.70 3.51 -0.43
N LYS A 2 12.91 2.92 -1.27
CA LYS A 2 12.02 3.65 -2.18
C LYS A 2 10.59 3.19 -1.93
N VAL A 3 9.69 4.15 -1.72
CA VAL A 3 8.29 3.89 -1.36
C VAL A 3 7.37 4.38 -2.46
N GLY A 4 6.46 3.52 -2.93
CA GLY A 4 5.37 3.90 -3.81
C GLY A 4 4.14 4.21 -2.98
N ILE A 5 3.50 5.35 -3.22
CA ILE A 5 2.31 5.77 -2.50
C ILE A 5 1.15 5.74 -3.47
N ALA A 6 0.23 4.81 -3.24
CA ALA A 6 -0.80 4.47 -4.22
C ALA A 6 -2.14 4.23 -3.54
N THR A 7 -2.62 5.19 -2.75
CA THR A 7 -3.87 5.01 -2.01
C THR A 7 -5.11 5.42 -2.80
N GLY A 8 -4.95 6.29 -3.80
CA GLY A 8 -6.08 6.85 -4.52
C GLY A 8 -6.75 8.03 -3.81
N PHE A 9 -6.28 8.38 -2.63
CA PHE A 9 -6.75 9.54 -1.89
C PHE A 9 -5.65 10.60 -1.91
N GLU A 10 -5.86 11.65 -2.66
CA GLU A 10 -4.84 12.68 -2.88
C GLU A 10 -4.33 13.30 -1.58
N ALA A 11 -5.24 13.64 -0.69
CA ALA A 11 -4.85 14.25 0.58
C ALA A 11 -3.98 13.33 1.42
N LEU A 12 -4.32 12.05 1.47
CA LEU A 12 -3.54 11.07 2.22
C LEU A 12 -2.19 10.82 1.56
N ASP A 13 -2.17 10.68 0.24
CA ASP A 13 -0.93 10.47 -0.51
C ASP A 13 0.05 11.61 -0.25
N ASN A 14 -0.42 12.85 -0.27
CA ASN A 14 0.42 14.02 -0.05
C ASN A 14 0.97 14.06 1.37
N ARG A 15 0.16 13.67 2.35
CA ARG A 15 0.59 13.67 3.74
C ARG A 15 1.61 12.55 4.02
N VAL A 16 1.41 11.40 3.45
CA VAL A 16 2.37 10.30 3.57
C VAL A 16 3.70 10.69 2.94
N LYS A 17 3.64 11.30 1.76
CA LYS A 17 4.85 11.78 1.09
C LYS A 17 5.58 12.81 1.93
N LEU A 18 4.84 13.74 2.53
CA LEU A 18 5.45 14.76 3.39
C LEU A 18 6.18 14.12 4.58
N GLU A 19 5.56 13.13 5.21
CA GLU A 19 6.20 12.44 6.34
C GLU A 19 7.45 11.66 5.90
N LEU A 20 7.41 11.05 4.72
CA LEU A 20 8.59 10.37 4.17
C LEU A 20 9.70 11.36 3.83
N ASP A 21 9.35 12.50 3.26
CA ASP A 21 10.32 13.55 2.94
C ASP A 21 11.03 14.06 4.20
N LYS A 22 10.30 14.19 5.31
CA LYS A 22 10.89 14.58 6.59
C LYS A 22 11.96 13.60 7.06
N LYS A 23 11.81 12.35 6.69
CA LYS A 23 12.75 11.28 7.03
C LYS A 23 13.78 11.04 5.94
N ARG A 24 13.75 11.84 4.89
CA ARG A 24 14.66 11.74 3.73
C ARG A 24 14.56 10.39 3.03
N ILE A 25 13.33 9.90 2.89
CA ILE A 25 13.05 8.65 2.20
C ILE A 25 12.47 8.97 0.83
N GLU A 26 13.05 8.39 -0.20
CA GLU A 26 12.56 8.58 -1.57
C GLU A 26 11.17 7.98 -1.72
N SER A 27 10.25 8.73 -2.32
CA SER A 27 8.90 8.25 -2.55
C SER A 27 8.29 8.87 -3.79
N ASN A 28 7.37 8.13 -4.42
CA ASN A 28 6.62 8.61 -5.57
C ASN A 28 5.14 8.36 -5.35
N ILE A 29 4.32 9.34 -5.69
CA ILE A 29 2.86 9.17 -5.66
C ILE A 29 2.44 8.58 -7.00
N ILE A 30 1.71 7.48 -6.95
CA ILE A 30 1.26 6.74 -8.13
C ILE A 30 -0.26 6.86 -8.21
N GLY A 31 -0.76 7.32 -9.35
CA GLY A 31 -2.16 7.66 -9.52
C GLY A 31 -3.03 6.59 -10.16
N TYR A 32 -2.46 5.49 -10.65
CA TYR A 32 -3.24 4.44 -11.30
C TYR A 32 -2.53 3.09 -11.23
N ARG A 33 -3.32 2.01 -11.30
CA ARG A 33 -2.80 0.65 -11.08
C ARG A 33 -1.83 0.19 -12.16
N LYS A 34 -2.10 0.54 -13.39
CA LYS A 34 -1.29 0.09 -14.53
C LYS A 34 0.15 0.61 -14.47
N PHE A 35 0.40 1.69 -13.72
CA PHE A 35 1.74 2.22 -13.56
C PHE A 35 2.76 1.14 -13.19
N PHE A 36 2.38 0.24 -12.30
CA PHE A 36 3.29 -0.79 -11.81
C PHE A 36 3.67 -1.81 -12.88
N PHE A 37 2.81 -1.99 -13.87
CA PHE A 37 3.08 -2.88 -14.99
C PHE A 37 3.84 -2.18 -16.12
N ASP A 38 3.56 -0.90 -16.34
CA ASP A 38 4.19 -0.11 -17.40
C ASP A 38 5.62 0.31 -17.01
N ASN A 39 5.92 0.35 -15.73
CA ASN A 39 7.20 0.85 -15.20
C ASN A 39 7.88 -0.20 -14.33
N ILE A 40 8.05 -1.39 -14.88
CA ILE A 40 8.65 -2.52 -14.17
C ILE A 40 10.09 -2.27 -13.76
N GLU A 41 10.74 -1.28 -14.36
CA GLU A 41 12.10 -0.87 -14.00
C GLU A 41 12.13 -0.11 -12.68
N GLU A 42 10.99 0.50 -12.32
CA GLU A 42 10.88 1.20 -11.06
C GLU A 42 10.74 0.17 -9.94
N LYS A 43 11.78 0.05 -9.15
CA LYS A 43 11.79 -0.92 -8.08
C LYS A 43 11.47 -0.25 -6.76
N PHE A 44 10.31 -0.57 -6.22
CA PHE A 44 9.92 -0.10 -4.90
C PHE A 44 10.25 -1.16 -3.86
N ASP A 45 10.64 -0.71 -2.69
CA ASP A 45 10.81 -1.62 -1.55
C ASP A 45 9.49 -1.83 -0.83
N VAL A 46 8.69 -0.76 -0.76
CA VAL A 46 7.38 -0.78 -0.11
C VAL A 46 6.39 -0.03 -0.98
N VAL A 47 5.17 -0.54 -1.06
CA VAL A 47 4.06 0.15 -1.72
C VAL A 47 2.91 0.28 -0.72
N VAL A 48 2.44 1.51 -0.52
CA VAL A 48 1.25 1.80 0.28
C VAL A 48 0.07 1.81 -0.69
N LEU A 49 -0.85 0.88 -0.53
CA LEU A 49 -1.89 0.60 -1.52
C LEU A 49 -3.27 0.57 -0.89
N SER A 50 -4.28 0.99 -1.63
CA SER A 50 -5.67 0.78 -1.26
C SER A 50 -6.48 0.39 -2.50
N LYS A 51 -7.65 -0.19 -2.29
CA LYS A 51 -8.55 -0.54 -3.41
C LYS A 51 -9.05 0.67 -4.17
N ASN A 52 -8.90 1.87 -3.59
CA ASN A 52 -9.38 3.11 -4.22
C ASN A 52 -8.42 3.67 -5.25
N LEU A 53 -7.25 3.06 -5.43
CA LEU A 53 -6.37 3.46 -6.52
C LEU A 53 -7.09 3.24 -7.84
N PRO A 54 -7.20 4.29 -8.69
CA PRO A 54 -7.93 4.17 -9.94
C PRO A 54 -7.51 3.00 -10.79
N GLN A 55 -8.49 2.28 -11.29
CA GLN A 55 -8.29 1.17 -12.19
C GLN A 55 -8.39 1.66 -13.62
N GLU A 56 -7.28 1.62 -14.31
CA GLU A 56 -7.26 1.88 -15.74
C GLU A 56 -6.96 0.56 -16.46
N SER A 57 -7.55 0.36 -17.62
CA SER A 57 -7.26 -0.80 -18.48
C SER A 57 -7.47 -2.14 -17.77
N GLU A 58 -8.51 -2.26 -16.99
CA GLU A 58 -8.94 -3.53 -16.40
C GLU A 58 -7.95 -4.21 -15.46
N VAL A 59 -6.99 -3.48 -14.90
CA VAL A 59 -6.09 -4.05 -13.89
C VAL A 59 -6.86 -4.27 -12.60
N LYS A 60 -7.10 -5.53 -12.27
CA LYS A 60 -7.81 -5.89 -11.05
C LYS A 60 -6.89 -5.79 -9.84
N LEU A 61 -7.47 -5.49 -8.69
CA LEU A 61 -6.69 -5.40 -7.45
C LEU A 61 -5.93 -6.69 -7.16
N ASN A 62 -6.56 -7.84 -7.34
CA ASN A 62 -5.92 -9.12 -7.10
C ASN A 62 -4.69 -9.34 -7.96
N ASP A 63 -4.77 -8.95 -9.23
CA ASP A 63 -3.65 -9.08 -10.15
C ASP A 63 -2.51 -8.17 -9.74
N LEU A 64 -2.83 -6.96 -9.30
CA LEU A 64 -1.83 -6.02 -8.82
C LEU A 64 -1.14 -6.54 -7.55
N LEU A 65 -1.91 -6.99 -6.58
CA LEU A 65 -1.36 -7.55 -5.34
C LEU A 65 -0.42 -8.73 -5.64
N TYR A 66 -0.85 -9.62 -6.51
CA TYR A 66 -0.03 -10.77 -6.89
C TYR A 66 1.28 -10.34 -7.54
N ALA A 67 1.20 -9.41 -8.50
CA ALA A 67 2.38 -8.94 -9.22
C ALA A 67 3.40 -8.27 -8.28
N LEU A 68 2.90 -7.43 -7.37
CA LEU A 68 3.78 -6.76 -6.41
C LEU A 68 4.44 -7.75 -5.46
N ARG A 69 3.67 -8.71 -4.94
CA ARG A 69 4.23 -9.72 -4.04
C ARG A 69 5.22 -10.63 -4.75
N LYS A 70 4.93 -11.01 -5.99
CA LYS A 70 5.85 -11.83 -6.79
C LYS A 70 7.18 -11.11 -7.01
N SER A 71 7.15 -9.80 -7.11
CA SER A 71 8.35 -8.98 -7.26
C SER A 71 9.10 -8.75 -5.94
N GLY A 72 8.62 -9.29 -4.84
CA GLY A 72 9.25 -9.13 -3.54
C GLY A 72 8.97 -7.80 -2.86
N ILE A 73 7.98 -7.06 -3.33
CA ILE A 73 7.63 -5.76 -2.78
C ILE A 73 6.75 -5.96 -1.55
N ARG A 74 7.10 -5.26 -0.49
CA ARG A 74 6.26 -5.24 0.71
C ARG A 74 5.08 -4.31 0.48
N ILE A 75 3.88 -4.78 0.81
CA ILE A 75 2.66 -3.99 0.63
C ILE A 75 2.10 -3.63 2.00
N ILE A 76 1.80 -2.33 2.18
CA ILE A 76 1.01 -1.84 3.30
C ILE A 76 -0.36 -1.52 2.72
N PHE A 77 -1.36 -2.33 3.05
CA PHE A 77 -2.69 -2.21 2.48
C PHE A 77 -3.62 -1.47 3.43
N LEU A 78 -4.24 -0.41 2.93
CA LEU A 78 -5.14 0.42 3.71
C LEU A 78 -6.58 0.08 3.35
N SER A 79 -7.41 -0.12 4.35
CA SER A 79 -8.80 -0.47 4.15
C SER A 79 -9.69 0.25 5.17
N SER A 80 -10.99 0.23 4.96
CA SER A 80 -11.90 0.76 5.95
C SER A 80 -12.19 -0.30 7.00
N LYS A 81 -12.53 0.15 8.20
CA LYS A 81 -12.83 -0.75 9.30
C LYS A 81 -14.00 -1.68 8.98
N ASP A 82 -14.96 -1.19 8.21
CA ASP A 82 -16.13 -1.97 7.80
C ASP A 82 -15.77 -3.12 6.85
N GLU A 83 -14.58 -3.11 6.28
CA GLU A 83 -14.16 -4.06 5.28
C GLU A 83 -13.15 -5.09 5.80
N GLU A 84 -13.04 -5.24 7.13
CA GLU A 84 -12.11 -6.19 7.73
C GLU A 84 -12.30 -7.62 7.24
N ASP A 85 -13.55 -8.00 6.95
CA ASP A 85 -13.87 -9.35 6.47
C ASP A 85 -14.14 -9.38 4.96
N SER A 86 -13.73 -8.35 4.24
CA SER A 86 -13.95 -8.27 2.80
C SER A 86 -13.09 -9.29 2.04
N GLU A 87 -13.48 -9.55 0.80
CA GLU A 87 -12.70 -10.40 -0.09
C GLU A 87 -11.30 -9.81 -0.35
N ASP A 88 -11.19 -8.50 -0.41
CA ASP A 88 -9.90 -7.83 -0.62
C ASP A 88 -8.93 -8.10 0.53
N VAL A 89 -9.41 -8.03 1.77
CA VAL A 89 -8.59 -8.33 2.94
C VAL A 89 -8.20 -9.80 2.96
N LYS A 90 -9.14 -10.70 2.66
CA LYS A 90 -8.83 -12.13 2.58
C LYS A 90 -7.78 -12.42 1.51
N LYS A 91 -7.89 -11.76 0.38
CA LYS A 91 -6.91 -11.92 -0.70
C LYS A 91 -5.53 -11.43 -0.29
N CYS A 92 -5.47 -10.32 0.44
CA CYS A 92 -4.21 -9.84 0.99
C CYS A 92 -3.57 -10.90 1.88
N MET A 93 -4.35 -11.50 2.76
CA MET A 93 -3.83 -12.54 3.65
C MET A 93 -3.35 -13.78 2.88
N ASP A 94 -4.08 -14.17 1.85
CA ASP A 94 -3.70 -15.31 0.99
C ASP A 94 -2.37 -15.06 0.28
N LEU A 95 -2.07 -13.80 -0.02
CA LEU A 95 -0.83 -13.40 -0.69
C LEU A 95 0.26 -12.97 0.30
N SER A 96 0.07 -13.27 1.57
CA SER A 96 1.01 -12.89 2.64
C SER A 96 1.20 -11.40 2.78
N VAL A 97 0.16 -10.62 2.52
CA VAL A 97 0.13 -9.19 2.78
C VAL A 97 -0.47 -9.03 4.16
N TYR A 98 0.38 -8.91 5.17
CA TYR A 98 -0.04 -8.83 6.56
C TYR A 98 0.03 -7.43 7.14
N ASP A 99 0.53 -6.46 6.39
CA ASP A 99 0.57 -5.07 6.80
C ASP A 99 -0.76 -4.41 6.43
N LEU A 100 -1.78 -4.68 7.24
CA LEU A 100 -3.15 -4.23 7.01
C LEU A 100 -3.50 -3.15 8.01
N LEU A 101 -3.79 -1.96 7.52
CA LEU A 101 -4.16 -0.82 8.34
C LEU A 101 -5.60 -0.44 8.05
N PHE A 102 -6.38 -0.24 9.12
CA PHE A 102 -7.79 0.11 9.00
C PHE A 102 -8.06 1.51 9.56
N ASP A 103 -9.14 2.14 9.09
CA ASP A 103 -9.52 3.46 9.56
C ASP A 103 -9.63 3.51 11.08
N PRO A 104 -9.26 4.62 11.68
CA PRO A 104 -8.71 5.83 11.06
C PRO A 104 -7.24 5.66 10.68
N ILE A 105 -6.89 6.13 9.48
CA ILE A 105 -5.52 6.00 8.97
C ILE A 105 -4.72 7.26 9.35
N ASP A 106 -3.63 7.03 10.07
CA ASP A 106 -2.71 8.09 10.44
C ASP A 106 -1.49 8.02 9.54
N PRO A 107 -1.17 9.08 8.79
CA PRO A 107 0.00 9.09 7.90
C PRO A 107 1.31 8.74 8.60
N GLU A 108 1.49 9.15 9.85
CA GLU A 108 2.68 8.80 10.61
C GLU A 108 2.77 7.31 10.88
N GLN A 109 1.65 6.68 11.19
CA GLN A 109 1.60 5.23 11.39
C GLN A 109 1.93 4.47 10.12
N VAL A 110 1.44 4.94 8.98
CA VAL A 110 1.77 4.33 7.69
C VAL A 110 3.29 4.36 7.49
N VAL A 111 3.90 5.49 7.73
CA VAL A 111 5.34 5.66 7.53
C VAL A 111 6.14 4.82 8.52
N GLU A 112 5.73 4.78 9.79
CA GLU A 112 6.41 3.97 10.79
C GLU A 112 6.26 2.47 10.52
N HIS A 113 5.12 2.05 10.00
CA HIS A 113 4.85 0.65 9.71
C HIS A 113 5.84 0.05 8.71
N ARG A 114 6.41 0.86 7.82
CA ARG A 114 7.43 0.41 6.88
C ARG A 114 8.66 -0.21 7.55
N LYS A 115 8.91 0.12 8.82
CA LYS A 115 10.05 -0.38 9.57
C LYS A 115 9.79 -1.70 10.26
N ALA A 116 8.55 -2.14 10.36
CA ALA A 116 8.23 -3.34 11.10
C ALA A 116 8.96 -4.54 10.48
N LYS A 117 9.70 -5.28 11.30
CA LYS A 117 10.42 -6.48 10.87
C LYS A 117 9.51 -7.68 10.81
N TYR A 118 8.48 -7.67 11.65
CA TYR A 118 7.52 -8.76 11.74
C TYR A 118 6.16 -8.21 11.41
N PHE A 119 5.37 -9.00 10.67
CA PHE A 119 4.05 -8.57 10.29
C PHE A 119 3.07 -8.93 11.38
N CYS A 120 2.22 -7.95 11.73
CA CYS A 120 0.99 -8.26 12.42
C CYS A 120 -0.03 -8.59 11.35
N ARG A 121 -0.83 -9.62 11.58
CA ARG A 121 -1.87 -10.02 10.64
C ARG A 121 -2.87 -8.90 10.45
N TYR A 122 -3.18 -8.20 11.54
CA TYR A 122 -3.94 -6.97 11.50
C TYR A 122 -3.21 -5.95 12.29
N PHE A 123 -3.25 -4.71 11.79
CA PHE A 123 -2.87 -3.63 12.62
C PHE A 123 -4.11 -2.84 12.91
N ARG A 124 -4.79 -3.20 13.96
CA ARG A 124 -5.92 -2.45 14.46
C ARG A 124 -5.44 -1.55 15.53
N TYR A 125 -5.76 -0.30 15.44
CA TYR A 125 -5.44 0.58 16.48
C TYR A 125 -6.45 0.54 17.48
N LEU A 126 -5.99 0.21 18.54
CA LEU A 126 -6.86 0.12 19.68
C LEU A 126 -6.79 1.41 20.45
#